data_6b73e9cacfff04d5421977d6869ab5e0
#
_entry.id   6b73e9cacfff04d5421977d6869ab5e0
#
_cell.length_a   1.000
_cell.length_b   1.000
_cell.length_c   1.000
_cell.angle_alpha   90.00
_cell.angle_beta   90.00
_cell.angle_gamma   90.00
#
_symmetry.space_group_name_H-M   'P 1'
#
loop_
_entity.id
_entity.type
_entity.pdbx_description
1 polymer ?
#
loop_
_entity_poly.entity_id
_entity_poly.type
_entity_poly.pdbx_seq_one_letter_code
_entity_poly.pdbx_strand_id
1 'polypeptide(L)'
;LRYKIMTNRFIILCLLVLVSITNSSSLASNKFAKFIVWNENRKLTWNDFNAKPERSYPNMEEAQTVSSIEVGYTSTNKKIEITIAAKFYPNLSWHYSNINSSYILQHEQLHFDITELYARMMRKQISEQVKSSKDKSKYNSIVKKIMNNWDNEQNAYDDQTNHGANKTEQLKWENNIQLRLA
;
A
#
# COMPACT_ATOMS: atom_id res chain seq x y z
N LEU A 1 -34.88 -9.90 -6.13
CA LEU A 1 -33.73 -8.98 -6.19
C LEU A 1 -32.71 -9.44 -5.14
N ARG A 2 -31.67 -10.15 -5.57
CA ARG A 2 -30.57 -10.54 -4.68
C ARG A 2 -29.48 -9.47 -4.81
N TYR A 3 -29.26 -8.71 -3.76
CA TYR A 3 -28.10 -7.85 -3.64
C TYR A 3 -26.84 -8.73 -3.49
N LYS A 4 -25.99 -8.70 -4.49
CA LYS A 4 -24.66 -9.32 -4.45
C LYS A 4 -23.76 -8.35 -3.68
N ILE A 5 -23.49 -8.67 -2.42
CA ILE A 5 -22.48 -7.96 -1.63
C ILE A 5 -21.13 -8.34 -2.23
N MET A 6 -20.55 -7.45 -3.02
CA MET A 6 -19.16 -7.55 -3.45
C MET A 6 -18.29 -7.19 -2.23
N THR A 7 -17.74 -8.22 -1.61
CA THR A 7 -16.74 -8.04 -0.56
C THR A 7 -15.41 -7.69 -1.21
N ASN A 8 -15.14 -6.40 -1.35
CA ASN A 8 -13.82 -5.90 -1.71
C ASN A 8 -12.87 -6.20 -0.55
N ARG A 9 -11.96 -7.16 -0.73
CA ARG A 9 -11.00 -7.58 0.29
C ARG A 9 -9.66 -6.91 0.06
N PHE A 10 -9.58 -5.59 0.21
CA PHE A 10 -8.31 -5.01 0.56
C PHE A 10 -8.03 -5.36 2.03
N ILE A 11 -7.01 -6.20 2.26
CA ILE A 11 -6.56 -6.50 3.62
C ILE A 11 -5.87 -5.24 4.14
N ILE A 12 -6.62 -4.39 4.84
CA ILE A 12 -6.05 -3.29 5.62
C ILE A 12 -5.27 -3.93 6.78
N LEU A 13 -3.99 -4.17 6.56
CA LEU A 13 -3.09 -4.62 7.62
C LEU A 13 -2.58 -3.40 8.38
N CYS A 14 -3.42 -2.79 9.21
CA CYS A 14 -3.00 -1.85 10.23
C CYS A 14 -2.22 -2.60 11.32
N LEU A 15 -0.93 -2.84 11.11
CA LEU A 15 -0.03 -3.30 12.15
C LEU A 15 0.31 -2.11 13.07
N LEU A 16 -0.51 -1.89 14.10
CA LEU A 16 -0.10 -1.17 15.29
C LEU A 16 0.94 -2.03 16.02
N VAL A 17 2.22 -1.80 15.75
CA VAL A 17 3.30 -2.43 16.51
C VAL A 17 3.34 -1.76 17.88
N LEU A 18 2.66 -2.35 18.85
CA LEU A 18 2.94 -2.15 20.26
C LEU A 18 4.28 -2.84 20.54
N VAL A 19 5.34 -2.06 20.70
CA VAL A 19 6.64 -2.57 21.17
C VAL A 19 6.50 -2.89 22.67
N SER A 20 6.17 -4.13 22.99
CA SER A 20 6.45 -4.72 24.29
C SER A 20 7.79 -5.46 24.19
N ILE A 21 8.78 -4.95 24.91
CA ILE A 21 10.08 -5.61 25.07
C ILE A 21 9.87 -6.85 25.94
N THR A 22 9.79 -8.03 25.32
CA THR A 22 10.02 -9.30 26.00
C THR A 22 10.86 -10.18 25.08
N ASN A 23 12.07 -10.51 25.55
CA ASN A 23 12.91 -11.52 24.95
C ASN A 23 12.19 -12.87 24.96
N SER A 24 11.87 -13.40 23.81
CA SER A 24 11.64 -14.84 23.61
C SER A 24 11.80 -15.16 22.13
N SER A 25 12.83 -15.91 21.82
CA SER A 25 13.10 -16.51 20.52
C SER A 25 12.02 -17.52 20.16
N SER A 26 11.19 -17.18 19.18
CA SER A 26 10.50 -18.18 18.38
C SER A 26 10.58 -17.76 16.92
N LEU A 27 11.25 -18.56 16.11
CA LEU A 27 11.35 -18.48 14.67
C LEU A 27 9.99 -18.80 14.02
N ALA A 28 9.02 -17.92 14.17
CA ALA A 28 7.93 -17.85 13.21
C ALA A 28 8.49 -17.13 12.00
N SER A 29 8.69 -17.85 10.89
CA SER A 29 9.05 -17.30 9.59
C SER A 29 8.06 -16.19 9.26
N ASN A 30 8.46 -14.93 9.46
CA ASN A 30 7.57 -13.80 9.33
C ASN A 30 7.29 -13.58 7.84
N LYS A 31 6.12 -14.02 7.38
CA LYS A 31 5.64 -13.86 6.00
C LYS A 31 5.76 -12.40 5.50
N PHE A 32 5.83 -11.45 6.43
CA PHE A 32 5.98 -10.01 6.22
C PHE A 32 7.43 -9.51 6.24
N ALA A 33 8.42 -10.39 6.45
CA ALA A 33 9.81 -9.97 6.67
C ALA A 33 10.47 -9.36 5.42
N LYS A 34 9.97 -9.66 4.22
CA LYS A 34 10.51 -9.12 2.97
C LYS A 34 9.57 -8.06 2.40
N PHE A 35 10.08 -6.83 2.26
CA PHE A 35 9.37 -5.73 1.63
C PHE A 35 10.32 -4.94 0.71
N ILE A 36 9.74 -4.19 -0.20
CA ILE A 36 10.41 -3.24 -1.07
C ILE A 36 9.89 -1.85 -0.69
N VAL A 37 10.79 -0.95 -0.31
CA VAL A 37 10.44 0.47 -0.11
C VAL A 37 10.32 1.13 -1.47
N TRP A 38 9.31 1.97 -1.65
CA TRP A 38 9.12 2.71 -2.89
C TRP A 38 10.34 3.59 -3.22
N ASN A 39 10.73 3.58 -4.47
CA ASN A 39 11.83 4.39 -4.98
C ASN A 39 11.54 4.73 -6.46
N GLU A 40 11.69 6.00 -6.83
CA GLU A 40 11.41 6.47 -8.20
C GLU A 40 12.25 5.78 -9.27
N ASN A 41 13.51 5.41 -8.91
CA ASN A 41 14.46 4.76 -9.80
C ASN A 41 14.34 3.23 -9.84
N ARG A 42 13.43 2.65 -9.04
CA ARG A 42 13.20 1.20 -9.00
C ARG A 42 11.72 0.89 -9.20
N LYS A 43 11.38 0.48 -10.39
CA LYS A 43 10.04 -0.02 -10.70
C LYS A 43 9.92 -1.51 -10.35
N LEU A 44 8.69 -1.96 -10.09
CA LEU A 44 8.38 -3.38 -9.88
C LEU A 44 8.63 -4.17 -11.16
N THR A 45 8.96 -5.43 -10.98
CA THR A 45 9.08 -6.43 -12.04
C THR A 45 8.25 -7.65 -11.63
N TRP A 46 7.88 -8.51 -12.57
CA TRP A 46 7.17 -9.75 -12.25
C TRP A 46 7.91 -10.65 -11.25
N ASN A 47 9.24 -10.56 -11.20
CA ASN A 47 10.05 -11.27 -10.21
C ASN A 47 9.85 -10.79 -8.76
N ASP A 48 9.15 -9.68 -8.58
CA ASP A 48 8.81 -9.16 -7.24
C ASP A 48 7.51 -9.78 -6.68
N PHE A 49 6.70 -10.43 -7.52
CA PHE A 49 5.41 -11.02 -7.15
C PHE A 49 5.61 -12.51 -6.81
N ASN A 50 5.79 -12.85 -5.53
CA ASN A 50 6.20 -14.18 -5.09
C ASN A 50 5.10 -15.00 -4.43
N ALA A 51 3.91 -14.43 -4.20
CA ALA A 51 2.79 -15.18 -3.67
C ALA A 51 2.16 -16.05 -4.76
N LYS A 52 1.44 -17.07 -4.33
CA LYS A 52 0.60 -17.87 -5.25
C LYS A 52 -0.82 -17.28 -5.25
N PRO A 53 -1.45 -17.14 -6.42
CA PRO A 53 -2.86 -16.75 -6.48
C PRO A 53 -3.71 -17.77 -5.73
N GLU A 54 -4.65 -17.31 -4.92
CA GLU A 54 -5.64 -18.19 -4.31
C GLU A 54 -6.64 -18.63 -5.38
N ARG A 55 -6.93 -19.94 -5.47
CA ARG A 55 -7.81 -20.54 -6.50
C ARG A 55 -9.26 -20.03 -6.52
N SER A 56 -9.63 -19.23 -5.53
CA SER A 56 -11.01 -18.77 -5.32
C SER A 56 -11.35 -17.42 -5.95
N TYR A 57 -10.44 -16.82 -6.72
CA TYR A 57 -10.75 -15.61 -7.47
C TYR A 57 -11.14 -15.95 -8.91
N PRO A 58 -12.44 -16.17 -9.20
CA PRO A 58 -12.86 -16.31 -10.56
C PRO A 58 -12.94 -14.91 -11.20
N ASN A 59 -12.12 -14.67 -12.18
CA ASN A 59 -12.52 -14.00 -13.40
C ASN A 59 -12.18 -12.55 -13.68
N MET A 60 -11.37 -11.80 -12.92
CA MET A 60 -11.01 -10.44 -13.40
C MET A 60 -9.57 -9.99 -13.08
N GLU A 61 -8.95 -10.48 -12.03
CA GLU A 61 -7.61 -10.04 -11.66
C GLU A 61 -6.56 -10.98 -12.24
N GLU A 62 -5.63 -10.42 -13.01
CA GLU A 62 -4.50 -11.16 -13.58
C GLU A 62 -3.29 -11.15 -12.65
N ALA A 63 -3.24 -10.18 -11.73
CA ALA A 63 -2.22 -9.96 -10.71
C ALA A 63 -2.82 -9.22 -9.52
N GLN A 64 -2.06 -9.10 -8.43
CA GLN A 64 -2.43 -8.31 -7.27
C GLN A 64 -1.20 -7.73 -6.59
N THR A 65 -1.19 -6.43 -6.40
CA THR A 65 -0.23 -5.72 -5.57
C THR A 65 -0.71 -5.60 -4.14
N VAL A 66 0.10 -6.06 -3.19
CA VAL A 66 -0.10 -5.80 -1.77
C VAL A 66 0.94 -4.79 -1.30
N SER A 67 0.49 -3.61 -0.93
CA SER A 67 1.31 -2.52 -0.42
C SER A 67 0.70 -1.90 0.84
N SER A 68 1.49 -1.16 1.60
CA SER A 68 1.01 -0.42 2.77
C SER A 68 1.80 0.88 2.99
N ILE A 69 1.19 1.80 3.74
CA ILE A 69 1.89 2.93 4.34
C ILE A 69 2.28 2.52 5.77
N GLU A 70 3.56 2.25 5.98
CA GLU A 70 4.06 1.93 7.31
C GLU A 70 4.54 3.17 8.05
N VAL A 71 4.16 3.25 9.32
CA VAL A 71 4.54 4.35 10.21
C VAL A 71 5.36 3.78 11.36
N GLY A 72 6.64 4.16 11.42
CA GLY A 72 7.52 3.89 12.53
C GLY A 72 7.55 5.08 13.49
N TYR A 73 7.66 4.78 14.77
CA TYR A 73 7.76 5.79 15.83
C TYR A 73 8.87 5.41 16.80
N THR A 74 9.82 6.31 17.00
CA THR A 74 10.85 6.19 18.03
C THR A 74 10.86 7.44 18.91
N SER A 75 11.03 7.24 20.21
CA SER A 75 11.13 8.35 21.17
C SER A 75 12.38 8.17 22.03
N THR A 76 13.33 9.09 21.89
CA THR A 76 14.56 9.12 22.69
C THR A 76 14.77 10.53 23.25
N ASN A 77 15.00 10.63 24.58
CA ASN A 77 15.38 11.91 25.24
C ASN A 77 14.50 13.13 24.84
N LYS A 78 13.18 12.97 24.81
CA LYS A 78 12.18 13.99 24.42
C LYS A 78 12.12 14.29 22.92
N LYS A 79 12.94 13.65 22.09
CA LYS A 79 12.86 13.78 20.64
C LYS A 79 11.98 12.65 20.08
N ILE A 80 11.03 13.01 19.27
CA ILE A 80 10.17 12.09 18.54
C ILE A 80 10.68 12.03 17.10
N GLU A 81 10.91 10.83 16.62
CA GLU A 81 11.20 10.57 15.23
C GLU A 81 10.09 9.68 14.64
N ILE A 82 9.46 10.17 13.58
CA ILE A 82 8.38 9.47 12.88
C ILE A 82 8.90 9.17 11.47
N THR A 83 8.95 7.90 11.13
CA THR A 83 9.29 7.44 9.78
C THR A 83 8.03 6.95 9.08
N ILE A 84 7.83 7.35 7.83
CA ILE A 84 6.66 6.95 7.03
C ILE A 84 7.18 6.49 5.66
N ALA A 85 6.85 5.26 5.29
CA ALA A 85 7.31 4.68 4.05
C ALA A 85 6.19 3.87 3.36
N ALA A 86 6.09 4.01 2.05
CA ALA A 86 5.33 3.07 1.24
C ALA A 86 6.14 1.79 1.04
N LYS A 87 5.52 0.64 1.33
CA LYS A 87 6.14 -0.67 1.23
C LYS A 87 5.29 -1.60 0.38
N PHE A 88 5.93 -2.31 -0.53
CA PHE A 88 5.36 -3.41 -1.31
C PHE A 88 5.79 -4.73 -0.69
N TYR A 89 4.92 -5.72 -0.66
CA TYR A 89 5.15 -7.03 -0.05
C TYR A 89 5.21 -8.14 -1.10
N PRO A 90 6.43 -8.55 -1.54
CA PRO A 90 6.59 -9.59 -2.54
C PRO A 90 5.88 -10.90 -2.22
N ASN A 91 5.94 -11.33 -0.96
CA ASN A 91 5.39 -12.62 -0.52
C ASN A 91 3.86 -12.60 -0.34
N LEU A 92 3.22 -11.45 -0.54
CA LEU A 92 1.76 -11.27 -0.51
C LEU A 92 1.21 -10.89 -1.88
N SER A 93 2.05 -10.34 -2.76
CA SER A 93 1.70 -9.94 -4.12
C SER A 93 1.90 -11.12 -5.07
N TRP A 94 0.96 -11.30 -5.99
CA TRP A 94 0.95 -12.43 -6.91
C TRP A 94 0.57 -12.02 -8.34
N HIS A 95 0.94 -12.83 -9.30
CA HIS A 95 0.41 -12.82 -10.67
C HIS A 95 0.23 -14.25 -11.16
N TYR A 96 -0.62 -14.46 -12.16
CA TYR A 96 -0.68 -15.76 -12.83
C TYR A 96 0.55 -15.96 -13.70
N SER A 97 1.10 -17.19 -13.72
CA SER A 97 2.37 -17.51 -14.40
C SER A 97 2.33 -17.31 -15.93
N ASN A 98 1.16 -17.30 -16.54
CA ASN A 98 0.94 -17.00 -17.96
C ASN A 98 0.85 -15.50 -18.25
N ILE A 99 0.82 -14.64 -17.24
CA ILE A 99 0.76 -13.20 -17.38
C ILE A 99 2.18 -12.64 -17.38
N ASN A 100 2.58 -12.05 -18.51
CA ASN A 100 3.84 -11.35 -18.70
C ASN A 100 3.61 -10.02 -19.44
N SER A 101 2.46 -9.41 -19.23
CA SER A 101 2.08 -8.14 -19.84
C SER A 101 2.76 -6.99 -19.11
N SER A 102 3.53 -6.17 -19.82
CA SER A 102 4.08 -4.92 -19.27
C SER A 102 2.97 -3.94 -18.90
N TYR A 103 1.84 -3.98 -19.59
CA TYR A 103 0.69 -3.15 -19.34
C TYR A 103 0.02 -3.51 -17.99
N ILE A 104 -0.16 -4.79 -17.70
CA ILE A 104 -0.68 -5.23 -16.38
C ILE A 104 0.33 -4.93 -15.28
N LEU A 105 1.63 -5.12 -15.53
CA LEU A 105 2.65 -4.73 -14.56
C LEU A 105 2.63 -3.23 -14.25
N GLN A 106 2.32 -2.38 -15.24
CA GLN A 106 2.17 -0.94 -15.06
C GLN A 106 0.93 -0.61 -14.20
N HIS A 107 -0.17 -1.35 -14.37
CA HIS A 107 -1.33 -1.26 -13.48
C HIS A 107 -0.95 -1.56 -12.04
N GLU A 108 -0.26 -2.66 -11.80
CA GLU A 108 0.21 -3.06 -10.47
C GLU A 108 1.23 -2.06 -9.87
N GLN A 109 2.11 -1.51 -10.69
CA GLN A 109 3.02 -0.45 -10.26
C GLN A 109 2.27 0.79 -9.79
N LEU A 110 1.16 1.15 -10.44
CA LEU A 110 0.42 2.35 -10.10
C LEU A 110 -0.27 2.22 -8.73
N HIS A 111 -0.70 1.04 -8.31
CA HIS A 111 -1.14 0.78 -6.95
C HIS A 111 -0.05 1.13 -5.93
N PHE A 112 1.20 0.77 -6.22
CA PHE A 112 2.33 1.10 -5.37
C PHE A 112 2.68 2.60 -5.41
N ASP A 113 2.56 3.24 -6.57
CA ASP A 113 2.76 4.68 -6.74
C ASP A 113 1.68 5.50 -5.99
N ILE A 114 0.42 5.07 -6.00
CA ILE A 114 -0.67 5.64 -5.17
C ILE A 114 -0.31 5.52 -3.68
N THR A 115 0.23 4.39 -3.24
CA THR A 115 0.64 4.19 -1.85
C THR A 115 1.73 5.19 -1.44
N GLU A 116 2.73 5.46 -2.30
CA GLU A 116 3.75 6.48 -2.03
C GLU A 116 3.18 7.89 -2.01
N LEU A 117 2.25 8.21 -2.91
CA LEU A 117 1.59 9.49 -2.93
C LEU A 117 0.95 9.81 -1.57
N TYR A 118 0.22 8.87 -1.01
CA TYR A 118 -0.41 9.02 0.31
C TYR A 118 0.60 8.98 1.46
N ALA A 119 1.70 8.26 1.33
CA ALA A 119 2.81 8.31 2.28
C ALA A 119 3.45 9.72 2.30
N ARG A 120 3.64 10.36 1.14
CA ARG A 120 4.11 11.76 1.04
C ARG A 120 3.13 12.74 1.69
N MET A 121 1.83 12.59 1.42
CA MET A 121 0.80 13.42 2.05
C MET A 121 0.79 13.27 3.57
N MET A 122 0.96 12.05 4.08
CA MET A 122 1.04 11.77 5.50
C MET A 122 2.29 12.40 6.13
N ARG A 123 3.48 12.24 5.52
CA ARG A 123 4.72 12.88 5.95
C ARG A 123 4.55 14.40 6.07
N LYS A 124 3.99 15.02 5.04
CA LYS A 124 3.75 16.48 5.02
C LYS A 124 2.84 16.92 6.16
N GLN A 125 1.65 16.33 6.28
CA GLN A 125 0.68 16.75 7.30
C GLN A 125 1.19 16.50 8.73
N ILE A 126 1.86 15.37 8.97
CA ILE A 126 2.44 15.08 10.29
C ILE A 126 3.57 16.09 10.60
N SER A 127 4.46 16.36 9.67
CA SER A 127 5.56 17.31 9.88
C SER A 127 5.07 18.75 10.17
N GLU A 128 3.95 19.13 9.56
CA GLU A 128 3.35 20.46 9.75
C GLU A 128 2.58 20.58 11.08
N GLN A 129 1.88 19.54 11.51
CA GLN A 129 0.85 19.63 12.56
C GLN A 129 1.18 18.89 13.85
N VAL A 130 2.14 17.96 13.85
CA VAL A 130 2.54 17.18 15.02
C VAL A 130 3.92 17.63 15.48
N LYS A 131 3.98 18.42 16.56
CA LYS A 131 5.22 19.00 17.06
C LYS A 131 5.72 18.35 18.34
N SER A 132 4.85 17.65 19.04
CA SER A 132 5.17 17.04 20.33
C SER A 132 4.28 15.83 20.63
N SER A 133 4.60 15.07 21.67
CA SER A 133 3.79 13.95 22.15
C SER A 133 2.37 14.37 22.60
N LYS A 134 2.15 15.68 22.87
CA LYS A 134 0.83 16.23 23.21
C LYS A 134 -0.12 16.24 22.00
N ASP A 135 0.41 16.21 20.78
CA ASP A 135 -0.36 16.23 19.53
C ASP A 135 -0.86 14.84 19.08
N LYS A 136 -0.88 13.85 20.00
CA LYS A 136 -1.30 12.47 19.70
C LYS A 136 -2.69 12.38 19.04
N SER A 137 -3.64 13.22 19.46
CA SER A 137 -4.99 13.25 18.87
C SER A 137 -4.94 13.70 17.41
N LYS A 138 -4.16 14.76 17.12
CA LYS A 138 -3.96 15.24 15.73
C LYS A 138 -3.28 14.15 14.87
N TYR A 139 -2.21 13.54 15.40
CA TYR A 139 -1.53 12.44 14.73
C TYR A 139 -2.51 11.33 14.35
N ASN A 140 -3.30 10.82 15.31
CA ASN A 140 -4.26 9.76 15.04
C ASN A 140 -5.32 10.18 14.01
N SER A 141 -5.79 11.42 14.05
CA SER A 141 -6.76 11.96 13.09
C SER A 141 -6.18 12.02 11.67
N ILE A 142 -4.92 12.50 11.54
CA ILE A 142 -4.22 12.57 10.25
C ILE A 142 -4.05 11.16 9.67
N VAL A 143 -3.51 10.23 10.47
CA VAL A 143 -3.29 8.85 10.02
C VAL A 143 -4.60 8.22 9.56
N LYS A 144 -5.65 8.29 10.38
CA LYS A 144 -6.96 7.74 10.02
C LYS A 144 -7.51 8.32 8.72
N LYS A 145 -7.46 9.65 8.58
CA LYS A 145 -7.94 10.34 7.38
C LYS A 145 -7.17 9.93 6.13
N ILE A 146 -5.83 9.92 6.22
CA ILE A 146 -4.96 9.57 5.08
C ILE A 146 -5.16 8.10 4.69
N MET A 147 -5.24 7.18 5.64
CA MET A 147 -5.46 5.76 5.35
C MET A 147 -6.82 5.52 4.68
N ASN A 148 -7.89 6.17 5.15
CA ASN A 148 -9.20 6.06 4.50
C ASN A 148 -9.21 6.62 3.08
N ASN A 149 -8.54 7.75 2.85
CA ASN A 149 -8.45 8.34 1.52
C ASN A 149 -7.61 7.49 0.56
N TRP A 150 -6.52 6.91 1.06
CA TRP A 150 -5.70 5.96 0.32
C TRP A 150 -6.51 4.73 -0.12
N ASP A 151 -7.23 4.11 0.80
CA ASP A 151 -8.08 2.96 0.51
C ASP A 151 -9.16 3.30 -0.55
N ASN A 152 -9.84 4.44 -0.38
CA ASN A 152 -10.83 4.91 -1.36
C ASN A 152 -10.23 5.18 -2.74
N GLU A 153 -9.01 5.72 -2.83
CA GLU A 153 -8.35 5.99 -4.12
C GLU A 153 -7.89 4.69 -4.79
N GLN A 154 -7.40 3.71 -4.03
CA GLN A 154 -7.09 2.38 -4.54
C GLN A 154 -8.32 1.70 -5.15
N ASN A 155 -9.43 1.71 -4.41
CA ASN A 155 -10.71 1.15 -4.89
C ASN A 155 -11.22 1.88 -6.14
N ALA A 156 -11.17 3.22 -6.14
CA ALA A 156 -11.60 4.01 -7.29
C ALA A 156 -10.73 3.76 -8.53
N TYR A 157 -9.45 3.53 -8.34
CA TYR A 157 -8.53 3.16 -9.42
C TYR A 157 -8.93 1.83 -10.06
N ASP A 158 -9.12 0.78 -9.27
CA ASP A 158 -9.57 -0.53 -9.76
C ASP A 158 -10.93 -0.46 -10.44
N ASP A 159 -11.91 0.17 -9.80
CA ASP A 159 -13.27 0.27 -10.33
C ASP A 159 -13.30 1.01 -11.67
N GLN A 160 -12.59 2.15 -11.80
CA GLN A 160 -12.60 2.96 -13.01
C GLN A 160 -11.80 2.34 -14.14
N THR A 161 -10.69 1.68 -13.81
CA THR A 161 -9.88 0.99 -14.81
C THR A 161 -10.40 -0.42 -15.12
N ASN A 162 -11.42 -0.89 -14.40
CA ASN A 162 -11.89 -2.27 -14.45
C ASN A 162 -10.71 -3.25 -14.33
N HIS A 163 -9.92 -3.09 -13.24
CA HIS A 163 -8.70 -3.86 -12.95
C HIS A 163 -7.70 -3.86 -14.12
N GLY A 164 -7.48 -2.68 -14.70
CA GLY A 164 -6.59 -2.49 -15.83
C GLY A 164 -7.19 -2.81 -17.20
N ALA A 165 -8.40 -3.36 -17.31
CA ALA A 165 -9.02 -3.68 -18.60
C ALA A 165 -9.39 -2.42 -19.41
N ASN A 166 -9.71 -1.31 -18.74
CA ASN A 166 -10.02 -0.03 -19.40
C ASN A 166 -8.75 0.81 -19.62
N LYS A 167 -8.14 0.65 -20.79
CA LYS A 167 -6.88 1.32 -21.14
C LYS A 167 -6.98 2.84 -21.15
N THR A 168 -8.13 3.40 -21.50
CA THR A 168 -8.31 4.84 -21.55
C THR A 168 -8.29 5.45 -20.15
N GLU A 169 -8.99 4.86 -19.20
CA GLU A 169 -8.98 5.31 -17.81
C GLU A 169 -7.62 5.04 -17.15
N GLN A 170 -6.99 3.89 -17.45
CA GLN A 170 -5.64 3.59 -16.99
C GLN A 170 -4.66 4.71 -17.32
N LEU A 171 -4.64 5.18 -18.57
CA LEU A 171 -3.76 6.26 -18.99
C LEU A 171 -4.05 7.59 -18.28
N LYS A 172 -5.32 7.90 -18.00
CA LYS A 172 -5.69 9.09 -17.23
C LYS A 172 -5.17 9.01 -15.80
N TRP A 173 -5.32 7.85 -15.16
CA TRP A 173 -4.81 7.60 -13.82
C TRP A 173 -3.29 7.71 -13.77
N GLU A 174 -2.57 7.11 -14.70
CA GLU A 174 -1.11 7.21 -14.80
C GLU A 174 -0.66 8.67 -14.85
N ASN A 175 -1.21 9.45 -15.76
CA ASN A 175 -0.86 10.85 -15.91
C ASN A 175 -1.16 11.67 -14.64
N ASN A 176 -2.32 11.41 -14.01
CA ASN A 176 -2.71 12.10 -12.78
C ASN A 176 -1.76 11.77 -11.62
N ILE A 177 -1.48 10.48 -11.39
CA ILE A 177 -0.60 10.05 -10.29
C ILE A 177 0.84 10.53 -10.52
N GLN A 178 1.37 10.43 -11.75
CA GLN A 178 2.71 10.94 -12.05
C GLN A 178 2.83 12.44 -11.79
N LEU A 179 1.83 13.23 -12.21
CA LEU A 179 1.80 14.68 -11.95
C LEU A 179 1.79 14.99 -10.44
N ARG A 180 1.09 14.21 -9.65
CA ARG A 180 0.98 14.42 -8.19
C ARG A 180 2.22 13.90 -7.43
N LEU A 181 3.02 13.02 -8.03
CA LEU A 181 4.29 12.54 -7.47
C LEU A 181 5.48 13.44 -7.85
N ALA A 182 5.40 14.22 -8.91
CA ALA A 182 6.44 15.17 -9.30
C ALA A 182 6.57 16.32 -8.29
#